data_296bd9a4ff3f0e612176777e14ad1498
#
_entry.id   296bd9a4ff3f0e612176777e14ad1498
#
_cell.length_a   1.000
_cell.length_b   1.000
_cell.length_c   1.000
_cell.angle_alpha   90.00
_cell.angle_beta   90.00
_cell.angle_gamma   90.00
#
_symmetry.space_group_name_H-M   'P 1'
#
loop_
_entity.id
_entity.type
_entity.pdbx_description
1 polymer ?
#
loop_
_entity_poly.entity_id
_entity_poly.type
_entity_poly.pdbx_seq_one_letter_code
_entity_poly.pdbx_strand_id
1 'polypeptide(L)'
;MLIYGAGGHAKVIISLLMDSGASVKAIFDDDPAKRIFEGIAVIGSYDPHLHMNEALILAIGDNATRAQLAAKIGHRFANVFHHSSLINRNAHFGSGNVVLHRAVIQTNTIIGNHCIINTGAIVEHECKISDFVHIAPGSVLCGNVTVGECTLIGAGSVVVPNVVIGKNCLIGAGSVVTKNIPDGAIIRGNPARIIKQTHYGKKNLAFATAYGRDGNDLHSAGL
;
A
#
# COMPACT_ATOMS: atom_id res chain seq x y z
N MET A 1 -8.44 -17.62 5.38
CA MET A 1 -7.59 -16.73 4.52
C MET A 1 -6.15 -16.88 4.91
N LEU A 2 -5.22 -16.72 3.97
CA LEU A 2 -3.77 -16.69 4.20
C LEU A 2 -3.25 -15.25 4.14
N ILE A 3 -2.17 -14.99 4.87
CA ILE A 3 -1.48 -13.70 4.84
C ILE A 3 -0.02 -13.94 4.45
N TYR A 4 0.56 -13.08 3.64
CA TYR A 4 2.00 -13.05 3.42
C TYR A 4 2.58 -11.77 4.04
N GLY A 5 3.50 -11.94 4.98
CA GLY A 5 4.15 -10.90 5.77
C GLY A 5 3.65 -10.85 7.22
N ALA A 6 4.59 -10.78 8.17
CA ALA A 6 4.38 -10.67 9.60
C ALA A 6 5.05 -9.39 10.15
N GLY A 7 4.64 -8.24 9.63
CA GLY A 7 5.16 -6.92 10.00
C GLY A 7 4.06 -5.99 10.51
N GLY A 8 4.37 -4.71 10.69
CA GLY A 8 3.42 -3.71 11.20
C GLY A 8 2.14 -3.61 10.38
N HIS A 9 2.23 -3.68 9.04
CA HIS A 9 1.06 -3.65 8.16
C HIS A 9 0.18 -4.90 8.32
N ALA A 10 0.78 -6.06 8.59
CA ALA A 10 0.06 -7.30 8.84
C ALA A 10 -0.80 -7.22 10.11
N LYS A 11 -0.35 -6.52 11.18
CA LYS A 11 -1.16 -6.31 12.39
C LYS A 11 -2.49 -5.64 12.07
N VAL A 12 -2.44 -4.60 11.22
CA VAL A 12 -3.65 -3.85 10.83
C VAL A 12 -4.59 -4.73 9.99
N ILE A 13 -4.05 -5.52 9.06
CA ILE A 13 -4.87 -6.42 8.22
C ILE A 13 -5.47 -7.55 9.05
N ILE A 14 -4.74 -8.12 10.00
CA ILE A 14 -5.25 -9.15 10.91
C ILE A 14 -6.41 -8.60 11.75
N SER A 15 -6.24 -7.42 12.35
CA SER A 15 -7.31 -6.75 13.10
C SER A 15 -8.55 -6.56 12.23
N LEU A 16 -8.40 -6.05 11.01
CA LEU A 16 -9.49 -5.84 10.06
C LEU A 16 -10.22 -7.17 9.74
N LEU A 17 -9.47 -8.25 9.52
CA LEU A 17 -10.06 -9.56 9.24
C LEU A 17 -10.82 -10.10 10.45
N MET A 18 -10.28 -9.97 11.65
CA MET A 18 -10.95 -10.35 12.89
C MET A 18 -12.24 -9.57 13.12
N ASP A 19 -12.22 -8.25 12.86
CA ASP A 19 -13.40 -7.39 12.99
C ASP A 19 -14.52 -7.77 12.00
N SER A 20 -14.15 -8.36 10.86
CA SER A 20 -15.11 -8.89 9.88
C SER A 20 -15.55 -10.32 10.13
N GLY A 21 -15.09 -10.96 11.20
CA GLY A 21 -15.34 -12.36 11.53
C GLY A 21 -14.59 -13.36 10.63
N ALA A 22 -13.63 -12.89 9.83
CA ALA A 22 -12.81 -13.75 8.99
C ALA A 22 -11.66 -14.37 9.79
N SER A 23 -11.41 -15.67 9.60
CA SER A 23 -10.29 -16.35 10.25
C SER A 23 -9.04 -16.33 9.37
N VAL A 24 -7.89 -16.02 9.98
CA VAL A 24 -6.57 -16.20 9.37
C VAL A 24 -6.08 -17.60 9.72
N LYS A 25 -5.82 -18.44 8.70
CA LYS A 25 -5.39 -19.83 8.90
C LYS A 25 -3.90 -19.94 9.14
N ALA A 26 -3.10 -19.15 8.43
CA ALA A 26 -1.66 -19.15 8.55
C ALA A 26 -1.05 -17.88 7.94
N ILE A 27 0.18 -17.60 8.34
CA ILE A 27 0.98 -16.50 7.83
C ILE A 27 2.25 -17.06 7.21
N PHE A 28 2.56 -16.64 5.97
CA PHE A 28 3.88 -16.80 5.36
C PHE A 28 4.77 -15.62 5.69
N ASP A 29 6.01 -15.86 6.05
CA ASP A 29 7.04 -14.82 6.21
C ASP A 29 8.42 -15.45 6.00
N ASP A 30 9.30 -14.79 5.25
CA ASP A 30 10.63 -15.31 4.93
C ASP A 30 11.63 -15.23 6.09
N ASP A 31 11.28 -14.54 7.19
CA ASP A 31 12.11 -14.46 8.38
C ASP A 31 11.95 -15.75 9.21
N PRO A 32 12.97 -16.62 9.27
CA PRO A 32 12.90 -17.90 9.97
C PRO A 32 12.79 -17.76 11.49
N ALA A 33 13.05 -16.59 12.06
CA ALA A 33 12.92 -16.34 13.48
C ALA A 33 11.45 -16.19 13.91
N LYS A 34 10.57 -15.84 12.99
CA LYS A 34 9.13 -15.69 13.27
C LYS A 34 8.43 -17.04 13.28
N ARG A 35 7.80 -17.38 14.39
CA ARG A 35 7.02 -18.63 14.58
C ARG A 35 5.57 -18.38 14.88
N ILE A 36 5.27 -17.31 15.59
CA ILE A 36 3.92 -16.88 15.97
C ILE A 36 3.87 -15.36 15.78
N PHE A 37 2.79 -14.89 15.20
CA PHE A 37 2.52 -13.46 15.01
C PHE A 37 1.04 -13.16 15.29
N GLU A 38 0.75 -12.27 16.23
CA GLU A 38 -0.62 -11.95 16.71
C GLU A 38 -1.43 -13.23 17.06
N GLY A 39 -0.78 -14.22 17.68
CA GLY A 39 -1.39 -15.50 18.05
C GLY A 39 -1.59 -16.50 16.91
N ILE A 40 -1.17 -16.16 15.68
CA ILE A 40 -1.33 -16.99 14.49
C ILE A 40 0.00 -17.64 14.14
N ALA A 41 -0.01 -18.91 13.70
CA ALA A 41 1.19 -19.61 13.28
C ALA A 41 1.81 -18.96 12.03
N VAL A 42 3.13 -18.71 12.10
CA VAL A 42 3.96 -18.35 10.94
C VAL A 42 4.60 -19.63 10.43
N ILE A 43 4.25 -20.01 9.20
CA ILE A 43 4.61 -21.31 8.60
C ILE A 43 5.85 -21.26 7.70
N GLY A 44 6.59 -20.12 7.72
CA GLY A 44 7.82 -19.92 6.96
C GLY A 44 7.58 -19.34 5.57
N SER A 45 8.53 -19.58 4.67
CA SER A 45 8.46 -19.08 3.30
C SER A 45 7.27 -19.66 2.53
N TYR A 46 6.89 -18.97 1.45
CA TYR A 46 5.75 -19.35 0.64
C TYR A 46 5.86 -20.74 0.07
N ASP A 47 4.81 -21.55 0.26
CA ASP A 47 4.62 -22.85 -0.36
C ASP A 47 3.27 -22.86 -1.11
N PRO A 48 3.26 -23.03 -2.45
CA PRO A 48 2.04 -23.03 -3.25
C PRO A 48 1.11 -24.22 -2.96
N HIS A 49 1.61 -25.28 -2.32
CA HIS A 49 0.83 -26.50 -2.02
C HIS A 49 0.11 -26.42 -0.67
N LEU A 50 0.48 -25.49 0.20
CA LEU A 50 -0.19 -25.29 1.48
C LEU A 50 -1.48 -24.50 1.32
N HIS A 51 -2.59 -25.09 1.77
CA HIS A 51 -3.90 -24.43 1.77
C HIS A 51 -4.36 -23.89 0.40
N MET A 52 -4.15 -24.64 -0.68
CA MET A 52 -4.37 -24.23 -2.08
C MET A 52 -5.75 -23.62 -2.38
N ASN A 53 -6.79 -23.96 -1.62
CA ASN A 53 -8.14 -23.43 -1.78
C ASN A 53 -8.37 -22.11 -1.06
N GLU A 54 -7.42 -21.66 -0.23
CA GLU A 54 -7.53 -20.41 0.49
C GLU A 54 -7.11 -19.23 -0.38
N ALA A 55 -7.78 -18.10 -0.18
CA ALA A 55 -7.31 -16.85 -0.76
C ALA A 55 -6.21 -16.23 0.11
N LEU A 56 -5.30 -15.50 -0.52
CA LEU A 56 -4.16 -14.87 0.11
C LEU A 56 -4.22 -13.35 -0.02
N ILE A 57 -3.75 -12.64 0.99
CA ILE A 57 -3.49 -11.20 0.97
C ILE A 57 -2.02 -10.90 1.28
N LEU A 58 -1.43 -9.98 0.52
CA LEU A 58 -0.06 -9.48 0.76
C LEU A 58 -0.08 -8.36 1.80
N ALA A 59 0.45 -8.64 2.99
CA ALA A 59 0.52 -7.69 4.09
C ALA A 59 1.87 -6.93 4.11
N ILE A 60 2.30 -6.48 2.94
CA ILE A 60 3.58 -5.81 2.70
C ILE A 60 3.33 -4.36 2.29
N GLY A 61 3.82 -3.40 3.10
CA GLY A 61 3.66 -1.96 2.85
C GLY A 61 4.51 -1.43 1.70
N ASP A 62 5.70 -2.01 1.48
CA ASP A 62 6.59 -1.61 0.38
C ASP A 62 6.05 -2.07 -0.97
N ASN A 63 5.84 -1.10 -1.88
CA ASN A 63 5.19 -1.36 -3.17
C ASN A 63 6.00 -2.31 -4.06
N ALA A 64 7.32 -2.12 -4.11
CA ALA A 64 8.21 -2.92 -4.97
C ALA A 64 8.29 -4.37 -4.47
N THR A 65 8.46 -4.56 -3.17
CA THR A 65 8.45 -5.89 -2.54
C THR A 65 7.10 -6.58 -2.76
N ARG A 66 5.99 -5.85 -2.59
CA ARG A 66 4.64 -6.37 -2.83
C ARG A 66 4.45 -6.82 -4.27
N ALA A 67 4.95 -6.05 -5.25
CA ALA A 67 4.90 -6.41 -6.67
C ALA A 67 5.74 -7.66 -6.98
N GLN A 68 6.95 -7.76 -6.41
CA GLN A 68 7.82 -8.93 -6.60
C GLN A 68 7.20 -10.20 -6.01
N LEU A 69 6.54 -10.10 -4.88
CA LEU A 69 5.85 -11.24 -4.25
C LEU A 69 4.61 -11.65 -5.03
N ALA A 70 3.81 -10.70 -5.48
CA ALA A 70 2.61 -10.98 -6.28
C ALA A 70 2.94 -11.80 -7.54
N ALA A 71 4.07 -11.51 -8.18
CA ALA A 71 4.52 -12.24 -9.37
C ALA A 71 4.95 -13.70 -9.10
N LYS A 72 5.21 -14.07 -7.84
CA LYS A 72 5.67 -15.42 -7.44
C LYS A 72 4.57 -16.27 -6.82
N ILE A 73 3.49 -15.67 -6.38
CA ILE A 73 2.43 -16.34 -5.61
C ILE A 73 1.37 -16.88 -6.56
N GLY A 74 1.11 -18.18 -6.46
CA GLY A 74 0.10 -18.88 -7.26
C GLY A 74 -1.29 -18.92 -6.64
N HIS A 75 -1.46 -18.52 -5.36
CA HIS A 75 -2.76 -18.45 -4.73
C HIS A 75 -3.62 -17.34 -5.32
N ARG A 76 -4.94 -17.54 -5.30
CA ARG A 76 -5.90 -16.47 -5.62
C ARG A 76 -5.79 -15.36 -4.58
N PHE A 77 -5.70 -14.12 -5.04
CA PHE A 77 -5.69 -12.95 -4.15
C PHE A 77 -7.10 -12.50 -3.79
N ALA A 78 -7.29 -12.18 -2.51
CA ALA A 78 -8.53 -11.57 -2.01
C ALA A 78 -8.42 -10.06 -1.93
N ASN A 79 -9.54 -9.38 -2.05
CA ASN A 79 -9.69 -8.00 -1.60
C ASN A 79 -10.14 -8.00 -0.14
N VAL A 80 -9.59 -7.10 0.67
CA VAL A 80 -9.90 -6.96 2.09
C VAL A 80 -10.32 -5.52 2.36
N PHE A 81 -11.58 -5.31 2.68
CA PHE A 81 -12.16 -3.99 2.91
C PHE A 81 -12.69 -3.89 4.34
N HIS A 82 -12.27 -2.85 5.05
CA HIS A 82 -12.80 -2.60 6.39
C HIS A 82 -14.25 -2.10 6.30
N HIS A 83 -15.13 -2.61 7.17
CA HIS A 83 -16.56 -2.29 7.17
C HIS A 83 -16.86 -0.79 7.36
N SER A 84 -15.96 -0.02 7.98
CA SER A 84 -16.11 1.43 8.12
C SER A 84 -15.63 2.23 6.89
N SER A 85 -15.12 1.57 5.86
CA SER A 85 -14.81 2.26 4.60
C SER A 85 -16.10 2.58 3.83
N LEU A 86 -16.12 3.73 3.17
CA LEU A 86 -17.25 4.16 2.33
C LEU A 86 -16.86 3.97 0.87
N ILE A 87 -17.31 2.89 0.27
CA ILE A 87 -17.02 2.54 -1.12
C ILE A 87 -18.27 2.71 -1.97
N ASN A 88 -18.19 3.57 -2.98
CA ASN A 88 -19.29 3.75 -3.91
C ASN A 88 -19.48 2.47 -4.74
N ARG A 89 -20.74 2.10 -5.00
CA ARG A 89 -21.09 0.90 -5.78
C ARG A 89 -20.54 0.87 -7.21
N ASN A 90 -20.24 2.04 -7.79
CA ASN A 90 -19.67 2.19 -9.13
C ASN A 90 -18.13 2.26 -9.12
N ALA A 91 -17.48 2.00 -7.98
CA ALA A 91 -16.04 1.85 -7.91
C ALA A 91 -15.64 0.43 -8.36
N HIS A 92 -14.59 0.32 -9.15
CA HIS A 92 -14.09 -0.94 -9.69
C HIS A 92 -12.72 -1.27 -9.10
N PHE A 93 -12.52 -2.56 -8.79
CA PHE A 93 -11.29 -3.05 -8.18
C PHE A 93 -10.75 -4.25 -8.93
N GLY A 94 -9.42 -4.30 -9.07
CA GLY A 94 -8.71 -5.53 -9.34
C GLY A 94 -8.68 -6.46 -8.12
N SER A 95 -7.67 -7.26 -7.98
CA SER A 95 -7.50 -8.23 -6.90
C SER A 95 -6.37 -7.85 -5.94
N GLY A 96 -6.37 -8.42 -4.72
CA GLY A 96 -5.32 -8.23 -3.72
C GLY A 96 -5.31 -6.86 -3.05
N ASN A 97 -6.39 -6.09 -3.14
CA ASN A 97 -6.48 -4.75 -2.58
C ASN A 97 -6.82 -4.76 -1.09
N VAL A 98 -6.28 -3.79 -0.36
CA VAL A 98 -6.59 -3.52 1.03
C VAL A 98 -7.16 -2.11 1.17
N VAL A 99 -8.39 -2.00 1.68
CA VAL A 99 -9.03 -0.71 1.99
C VAL A 99 -9.26 -0.65 3.49
N LEU A 100 -8.58 0.29 4.15
CA LEU A 100 -8.55 0.37 5.61
C LEU A 100 -9.65 1.28 6.18
N HIS A 101 -9.62 1.43 7.50
CA HIS A 101 -10.61 2.16 8.29
C HIS A 101 -10.92 3.55 7.74
N ARG A 102 -12.21 3.88 7.59
CA ARG A 102 -12.71 5.20 7.18
C ARG A 102 -12.15 5.72 5.85
N ALA A 103 -11.58 4.85 5.02
CA ALA A 103 -11.23 5.26 3.66
C ALA A 103 -12.51 5.51 2.85
N VAL A 104 -12.47 6.52 1.97
CA VAL A 104 -13.60 6.91 1.12
C VAL A 104 -13.19 6.72 -0.34
N ILE A 105 -13.99 6.00 -1.12
CA ILE A 105 -13.76 5.79 -2.55
C ILE A 105 -15.04 6.14 -3.30
N GLN A 106 -14.95 7.18 -4.13
CA GLN A 106 -16.09 7.75 -4.82
C GLN A 106 -16.39 7.07 -6.16
N THR A 107 -17.47 7.52 -6.78
CA THR A 107 -18.04 6.93 -7.99
C THR A 107 -17.08 6.92 -9.18
N ASN A 108 -17.19 5.90 -10.03
CA ASN A 108 -16.41 5.72 -11.26
C ASN A 108 -14.88 5.68 -11.06
N THR A 109 -14.44 5.46 -9.83
CA THR A 109 -13.01 5.25 -9.53
C THR A 109 -12.61 3.84 -9.92
N ILE A 110 -11.47 3.70 -10.57
CA ILE A 110 -10.87 2.42 -10.97
C ILE A 110 -9.60 2.21 -10.15
N ILE A 111 -9.52 1.11 -9.42
CA ILE A 111 -8.37 0.71 -8.61
C ILE A 111 -7.85 -0.62 -9.17
N GLY A 112 -6.58 -0.64 -9.52
CA GLY A 112 -5.87 -1.80 -10.04
C GLY A 112 -5.70 -2.92 -9.02
N ASN A 113 -4.62 -3.68 -9.16
CA ASN A 113 -4.33 -4.82 -8.29
C ASN A 113 -3.40 -4.43 -7.15
N HIS A 114 -3.52 -5.10 -6.01
CA HIS A 114 -2.60 -5.01 -4.88
C HIS A 114 -2.39 -3.58 -4.36
N CYS A 115 -3.38 -2.71 -4.48
CA CYS A 115 -3.33 -1.37 -3.93
C CYS A 115 -3.63 -1.36 -2.43
N ILE A 116 -3.06 -0.38 -1.74
CA ILE A 116 -3.36 -0.07 -0.34
C ILE A 116 -4.00 1.31 -0.28
N ILE A 117 -5.29 1.35 0.08
CA ILE A 117 -6.01 2.58 0.39
C ILE A 117 -6.07 2.66 1.92
N ASN A 118 -5.18 3.44 2.50
CA ASN A 118 -4.90 3.39 3.93
C ASN A 118 -5.94 4.18 4.75
N THR A 119 -5.83 4.10 6.06
CA THR A 119 -6.76 4.69 7.04
C THR A 119 -7.09 6.16 6.72
N GLY A 120 -8.39 6.47 6.57
CA GLY A 120 -8.87 7.81 6.30
C GLY A 120 -8.47 8.43 4.97
N ALA A 121 -7.89 7.65 4.05
CA ALA A 121 -7.57 8.13 2.71
C ALA A 121 -8.85 8.38 1.91
N ILE A 122 -8.87 9.44 1.11
CA ILE A 122 -10.01 9.84 0.27
C ILE A 122 -9.59 9.78 -1.19
N VAL A 123 -10.32 9.02 -1.99
CA VAL A 123 -10.17 8.93 -3.44
C VAL A 123 -11.48 9.38 -4.07
N GLU A 124 -11.46 10.58 -4.63
CA GLU A 124 -12.62 11.19 -5.25
C GLU A 124 -12.97 10.55 -6.60
N HIS A 125 -14.08 11.02 -7.18
CA HIS A 125 -14.69 10.48 -8.39
C HIS A 125 -13.73 10.42 -9.60
N GLU A 126 -13.92 9.44 -10.48
CA GLU A 126 -13.22 9.28 -11.76
C GLU A 126 -11.71 9.10 -11.64
N CYS A 127 -11.18 8.83 -10.45
CA CYS A 127 -9.77 8.54 -10.26
C CYS A 127 -9.36 7.20 -10.89
N LYS A 128 -8.12 7.15 -11.39
CA LYS A 128 -7.52 5.93 -11.97
C LYS A 128 -6.24 5.60 -11.20
N ILE A 129 -6.30 4.55 -10.41
CA ILE A 129 -5.21 4.09 -9.55
C ILE A 129 -4.66 2.80 -10.14
N SER A 130 -3.41 2.83 -10.63
CA SER A 130 -2.75 1.66 -11.21
C SER A 130 -2.34 0.65 -10.14
N ASP A 131 -1.78 -0.49 -10.58
CA ASP A 131 -1.38 -1.57 -9.70
C ASP A 131 -0.32 -1.17 -8.67
N PHE A 132 -0.34 -1.79 -7.51
CA PHE A 132 0.63 -1.65 -6.42
C PHE A 132 0.77 -0.23 -5.87
N VAL A 133 -0.18 0.65 -6.10
CA VAL A 133 -0.19 1.99 -5.50
C VAL A 133 -0.50 1.90 -4.00
N HIS A 134 0.16 2.75 -3.23
CA HIS A 134 -0.15 2.94 -1.81
C HIS A 134 -0.56 4.39 -1.56
N ILE A 135 -1.82 4.59 -1.24
CA ILE A 135 -2.36 5.87 -0.78
C ILE A 135 -2.32 5.84 0.75
N ALA A 136 -1.36 6.55 1.33
CA ALA A 136 -1.04 6.51 2.76
C ALA A 136 -2.12 7.21 3.62
N PRO A 137 -2.09 7.05 4.96
CA PRO A 137 -3.14 7.55 5.83
C PRO A 137 -3.48 9.03 5.62
N GLY A 138 -4.78 9.33 5.57
CA GLY A 138 -5.30 10.69 5.49
C GLY A 138 -4.97 11.45 4.20
N SER A 139 -4.47 10.79 3.16
CA SER A 139 -4.22 11.44 1.86
C SER A 139 -5.52 11.68 1.10
N VAL A 140 -5.57 12.75 0.32
CA VAL A 140 -6.73 13.12 -0.49
C VAL A 140 -6.34 13.22 -1.96
N LEU A 141 -6.95 12.41 -2.80
CA LEU A 141 -6.93 12.54 -4.25
C LEU A 141 -8.24 13.17 -4.69
N CYS A 142 -8.17 14.39 -5.24
CA CYS A 142 -9.34 15.06 -5.79
C CYS A 142 -9.81 14.40 -7.10
N GLY A 143 -10.95 14.87 -7.65
CA GLY A 143 -11.56 14.24 -8.83
C GLY A 143 -10.65 14.12 -10.03
N ASN A 144 -10.79 13.00 -10.77
CA ASN A 144 -10.08 12.70 -12.01
C ASN A 144 -8.55 12.69 -11.90
N VAL A 145 -8.02 12.28 -10.73
CA VAL A 145 -6.58 12.07 -10.54
C VAL A 145 -6.17 10.70 -11.08
N THR A 146 -5.05 10.65 -11.80
CA THR A 146 -4.44 9.39 -12.25
C THR A 146 -3.13 9.17 -11.49
N VAL A 147 -2.94 7.94 -10.96
CA VAL A 147 -1.73 7.55 -10.25
C VAL A 147 -1.13 6.31 -10.89
N GLY A 148 0.10 6.42 -11.35
CA GLY A 148 0.85 5.35 -12.01
C GLY A 148 1.32 4.27 -11.02
N GLU A 149 1.63 3.11 -11.59
CA GLU A 149 2.02 1.88 -10.90
C GLU A 149 3.13 2.09 -9.87
N CYS A 150 3.09 1.34 -8.78
CA CYS A 150 4.08 1.34 -7.70
C CYS A 150 4.33 2.72 -7.05
N THR A 151 3.46 3.70 -7.26
CA THR A 151 3.60 5.03 -6.65
C THR A 151 3.10 5.04 -5.20
N LEU A 152 3.83 5.74 -4.33
CA LEU A 152 3.44 6.02 -2.96
C LEU A 152 2.99 7.48 -2.81
N ILE A 153 1.75 7.68 -2.37
CA ILE A 153 1.22 8.97 -1.93
C ILE A 153 1.39 9.04 -0.41
N GLY A 154 2.32 9.85 0.07
CA GLY A 154 2.67 9.98 1.49
C GLY A 154 1.52 10.51 2.35
N ALA A 155 1.51 10.15 3.62
CA ALA A 155 0.44 10.48 4.56
C ALA A 155 0.06 11.99 4.57
N GLY A 156 -1.23 12.29 4.62
CA GLY A 156 -1.75 13.64 4.67
C GLY A 156 -1.49 14.49 3.42
N SER A 157 -1.07 13.88 2.30
CA SER A 157 -0.87 14.60 1.04
C SER A 157 -2.19 14.91 0.35
N VAL A 158 -2.23 16.00 -0.40
CA VAL A 158 -3.37 16.41 -1.22
C VAL A 158 -2.94 16.50 -2.68
N VAL A 159 -3.70 15.91 -3.58
CA VAL A 159 -3.54 16.01 -5.02
C VAL A 159 -4.73 16.74 -5.62
N VAL A 160 -4.50 17.89 -6.26
CA VAL A 160 -5.58 18.70 -6.84
C VAL A 160 -6.22 18.00 -8.05
N PRO A 161 -7.44 18.37 -8.47
CA PRO A 161 -8.15 17.71 -9.57
C PRO A 161 -7.35 17.65 -10.88
N ASN A 162 -7.59 16.61 -11.67
CA ASN A 162 -7.05 16.40 -13.02
C ASN A 162 -5.51 16.22 -13.10
N VAL A 163 -4.85 15.98 -11.99
CA VAL A 163 -3.39 15.72 -11.95
C VAL A 163 -3.09 14.29 -12.35
N VAL A 164 -2.06 14.11 -13.16
CA VAL A 164 -1.46 12.82 -13.51
C VAL A 164 -0.14 12.67 -12.76
N ILE A 165 -0.02 11.62 -11.96
CA ILE A 165 1.21 11.22 -11.28
C ILE A 165 1.74 9.96 -11.96
N GLY A 166 2.99 9.99 -12.38
CA GLY A 166 3.66 8.88 -13.06
C GLY A 166 3.88 7.65 -12.18
N LYS A 167 4.57 6.66 -12.75
CA LYS A 167 4.92 5.39 -12.09
C LYS A 167 6.11 5.58 -11.15
N ASN A 168 6.20 4.71 -10.12
CA ASN A 168 7.33 4.66 -9.20
C ASN A 168 7.68 6.02 -8.57
N CYS A 169 6.69 6.85 -8.35
CA CYS A 169 6.85 8.14 -7.68
C CYS A 169 6.77 7.98 -6.16
N LEU A 170 7.47 8.86 -5.45
CA LEU A 170 7.35 9.05 -4.02
C LEU A 170 6.87 10.48 -3.75
N ILE A 171 5.64 10.60 -3.30
CA ILE A 171 5.06 11.86 -2.82
C ILE A 171 5.30 11.92 -1.31
N GLY A 172 6.14 12.86 -0.87
CA GLY A 172 6.44 13.03 0.55
C GLY A 172 5.20 13.39 1.37
N ALA A 173 5.14 12.95 2.63
CA ALA A 173 4.02 13.24 3.51
C ALA A 173 3.71 14.75 3.62
N GLY A 174 2.43 15.10 3.72
CA GLY A 174 1.95 16.49 3.81
C GLY A 174 2.15 17.34 2.55
N SER A 175 2.42 16.71 1.40
CA SER A 175 2.62 17.45 0.15
C SER A 175 1.31 17.89 -0.49
N VAL A 176 1.33 19.04 -1.17
CA VAL A 176 0.23 19.52 -2.01
C VAL A 176 0.66 19.51 -3.48
N VAL A 177 0.18 18.50 -4.22
CA VAL A 177 0.53 18.28 -5.62
C VAL A 177 -0.40 19.08 -6.52
N THR A 178 0.14 20.06 -7.20
CA THR A 178 -0.64 21.02 -8.03
C THR A 178 -0.35 20.91 -9.53
N LYS A 179 0.53 19.99 -9.93
CA LYS A 179 0.95 19.78 -11.33
C LYS A 179 1.22 18.31 -11.59
N ASN A 180 1.20 17.92 -12.86
CA ASN A 180 1.58 16.57 -13.27
C ASN A 180 3.01 16.22 -12.85
N ILE A 181 3.22 14.97 -12.45
CA ILE A 181 4.48 14.45 -11.94
C ILE A 181 4.98 13.36 -12.90
N PRO A 182 6.20 13.48 -13.44
CA PRO A 182 6.76 12.46 -14.31
C PRO A 182 7.15 11.19 -13.52
N ASP A 183 7.34 10.08 -14.25
CA ASP A 183 7.77 8.80 -13.69
C ASP A 183 9.05 8.93 -12.86
N GLY A 184 9.14 8.17 -11.78
CA GLY A 184 10.31 8.06 -10.92
C GLY A 184 10.63 9.30 -10.07
N ALA A 185 9.74 10.29 -10.02
CA ALA A 185 9.98 11.51 -9.26
C ALA A 185 9.78 11.31 -7.75
N ILE A 186 10.68 11.90 -6.98
CA ILE A 186 10.52 12.12 -5.54
C ILE A 186 10.15 13.58 -5.34
N ILE A 187 9.00 13.84 -4.76
CA ILE A 187 8.48 15.21 -4.56
C ILE A 187 8.07 15.43 -3.10
N ARG A 188 8.13 16.67 -2.65
CA ARG A 188 7.61 17.09 -1.34
C ARG A 188 7.29 18.58 -1.31
N GLY A 189 6.52 18.99 -0.31
CA GLY A 189 6.25 20.38 0.08
C GLY A 189 4.87 20.89 -0.33
N ASN A 190 4.56 22.11 0.04
CA ASN A 190 3.35 22.84 -0.32
C ASN A 190 3.72 24.24 -0.90
N PRO A 191 3.56 24.47 -2.20
CA PRO A 191 3.25 23.48 -3.24
C PRO A 191 4.40 22.51 -3.46
N ALA A 192 4.09 21.27 -3.84
CA ALA A 192 5.09 20.21 -4.03
C ALA A 192 6.09 20.52 -5.16
N ARG A 193 7.35 20.15 -4.93
CA ARG A 193 8.45 20.31 -5.90
C ARG A 193 9.20 19.00 -6.06
N ILE A 194 9.71 18.74 -7.26
CA ILE A 194 10.59 17.60 -7.53
C ILE A 194 11.93 17.87 -6.85
N ILE A 195 12.32 16.99 -5.94
CA ILE A 195 13.61 17.03 -5.24
C ILE A 195 14.61 16.04 -5.81
N LYS A 196 14.13 14.98 -6.46
CA LYS A 196 14.95 13.98 -7.13
C LYS A 196 14.13 13.30 -8.21
N GLN A 197 14.77 12.85 -9.29
CA GLN A 197 14.19 11.97 -10.29
C GLN A 197 15.11 10.77 -10.49
N THR A 198 14.58 9.56 -10.33
CA THR A 198 15.31 8.33 -10.56
C THR A 198 15.04 7.86 -11.98
N HIS A 199 16.08 7.62 -12.79
CA HIS A 199 15.90 6.98 -14.08
C HIS A 199 15.57 5.49 -13.89
N TYR A 200 14.59 5.01 -14.65
CA TYR A 200 14.16 3.62 -14.68
C TYR A 200 15.38 2.69 -14.89
N GLY A 201 15.57 1.68 -14.01
CA GLY A 201 16.59 0.64 -14.16
C GLY A 201 17.65 0.52 -13.05
N LYS A 202 17.75 1.46 -12.13
CA LYS A 202 18.61 1.29 -10.94
C LYS A 202 17.74 0.85 -9.76
N LYS A 203 18.13 -0.27 -9.13
CA LYS A 203 17.48 -0.85 -7.94
C LYS A 203 16.92 0.24 -7.02
N ASN A 204 15.65 0.10 -6.63
CA ASN A 204 14.93 1.02 -5.72
C ASN A 204 15.55 1.13 -4.32
N LEU A 205 16.78 1.69 -4.24
CA LEU A 205 17.40 2.04 -2.95
C LEU A 205 16.78 3.32 -2.35
N ALA A 206 16.01 4.08 -3.16
CA ALA A 206 15.49 5.37 -2.74
C ALA A 206 14.36 5.30 -1.71
N PHE A 207 13.60 4.20 -1.65
CA PHE A 207 12.53 4.03 -0.67
C PHE A 207 13.06 3.78 0.74
N ALA A 208 14.15 3.02 0.89
CA ALA A 208 14.75 2.71 2.20
C ALA A 208 15.40 3.94 2.85
N THR A 209 16.03 4.81 2.07
CA THR A 209 16.71 6.01 2.58
C THR A 209 15.77 7.21 2.80
N ALA A 210 14.64 7.29 2.11
CA ALA A 210 13.70 8.40 2.31
C ALA A 210 12.88 8.30 3.62
N TYR A 211 12.80 7.11 4.23
CA TYR A 211 12.11 6.85 5.50
C TYR A 211 13.04 6.38 6.61
N GLY A 212 14.35 6.68 6.53
CA GLY A 212 15.30 6.50 7.63
C GLY A 212 15.26 5.12 8.27
N ARG A 213 15.68 4.05 7.54
CA ARG A 213 16.08 2.79 8.15
C ARG A 213 17.59 2.76 8.36
N ASP A 214 18.15 3.81 8.92
CA ASP A 214 19.42 3.73 9.60
C ASP A 214 19.09 3.43 11.07
N GLY A 215 18.91 2.13 11.34
CA GLY A 215 18.63 1.64 12.67
C GLY A 215 19.87 1.65 13.58
N ASN A 216 20.51 2.81 13.79
CA ASN A 216 21.55 3.00 14.79
C ASN A 216 21.74 4.49 15.08
N ASP A 217 20.78 5.19 15.71
CA ASP A 217 21.09 6.46 16.42
C ASP A 217 19.89 6.93 17.27
N LEU A 218 19.46 6.09 18.23
CA LEU A 218 18.63 6.56 19.35
C LEU A 218 19.07 5.97 20.69
N HIS A 219 20.41 5.91 20.93
CA HIS A 219 20.95 5.65 22.25
C HIS A 219 22.17 6.54 22.51
N SER A 220 22.01 7.87 22.45
CA SER A 220 22.91 8.79 23.14
C SER A 220 22.32 10.21 23.12
N ALA A 221 21.31 10.47 23.90
CA ALA A 221 21.05 11.79 24.47
C ALA A 221 20.30 11.54 25.78
N GLY A 222 21.06 11.43 26.85
CA GLY A 222 20.53 11.49 28.19
C GLY A 222 19.99 12.90 28.48
N LEU A 223 18.84 12.91 29.08
CA LEU A 223 18.31 13.70 30.19
C LEU A 223 16.80 13.43 30.23
#